data_451e23ba01316028d6f947e745057a0f
#
_entry.id   451e23ba01316028d6f947e745057a0f
#
_cell.length_a   1.000
_cell.length_b   1.000
_cell.length_c   1.000
_cell.angle_alpha   90.00
_cell.angle_beta   90.00
_cell.angle_gamma   90.00
#
_symmetry.space_group_name_H-M   'P 1'
#
loop_
_entity.id
_entity.type
_entity.pdbx_description
1 polymer ?
#
loop_
_entity_poly.entity_id
_entity_poly.type
_entity_poly.pdbx_seq_one_letter_code
_entity_poly.pdbx_strand_id
1 'polypeptide(L)'
;RKGYIQKSSVGDHKVYLHTGEYEDGKIGEIFIDTSKEGELVKALMNNFAIAISLGLQYGVPLDEFVNAYVDTKFEPSGKVFGNDRILSATSILDYIFRELAISYLNREDLAHTPSIVGEEKSDESNNEESSEDQSQFLKLVKDITSKGFVRSDYKRKLVDLSDIRIDLKGKK
;
A
#
# COMPACT_ATOMS: atom_id res chain seq x y z
N ARG A 1 -14.63 -10.66 -4.18
CA ARG A 1 -13.23 -10.67 -3.73
C ARG A 1 -12.98 -9.60 -2.68
N LYS A 2 -12.16 -9.90 -1.71
CA LYS A 2 -11.66 -8.89 -0.76
C LYS A 2 -10.49 -8.15 -1.43
N GLY A 3 -10.15 -6.98 -0.92
CA GLY A 3 -9.04 -6.19 -1.41
C GLY A 3 -9.00 -4.85 -0.70
N TYR A 4 -8.06 -3.99 -1.06
CA TYR A 4 -8.02 -2.62 -0.54
C TYR A 4 -7.86 -1.61 -1.67
N ILE A 5 -8.15 -0.37 -1.34
CA ILE A 5 -7.95 0.78 -2.21
C ILE A 5 -6.92 1.69 -1.55
N GLN A 6 -5.83 1.93 -2.26
CA GLN A 6 -4.81 2.90 -1.86
C GLN A 6 -4.87 4.11 -2.78
N LYS A 7 -5.12 5.28 -2.19
CA LYS A 7 -5.08 6.57 -2.87
C LYS A 7 -3.80 7.31 -2.47
N SER A 8 -2.99 7.66 -3.44
CA SER A 8 -1.76 8.41 -3.22
C SER A 8 -1.49 9.37 -4.36
N SER A 9 -0.45 10.16 -4.24
CA SER A 9 0.09 10.91 -5.37
C SER A 9 1.60 10.74 -5.44
N VAL A 10 2.12 10.63 -6.66
CA VAL A 10 3.55 10.67 -6.96
C VAL A 10 3.81 12.00 -7.68
N GLY A 11 4.57 12.88 -7.02
CA GLY A 11 4.61 14.28 -7.43
C GLY A 11 3.19 14.87 -7.44
N ASP A 12 2.78 15.43 -8.56
CA ASP A 12 1.45 16.03 -8.77
C ASP A 12 0.37 15.05 -9.23
N HIS A 13 0.72 13.81 -9.55
CA HIS A 13 -0.16 12.85 -10.21
C HIS A 13 -0.81 11.92 -9.19
N LYS A 14 -2.13 11.95 -9.11
CA LYS A 14 -2.88 11.04 -8.24
C LYS A 14 -2.89 9.64 -8.84
N VAL A 15 -2.68 8.66 -7.99
CA VAL A 15 -2.70 7.23 -8.31
C VAL A 15 -3.68 6.55 -7.38
N TYR A 16 -4.58 5.77 -7.94
CA TYR A 16 -5.50 4.92 -7.22
C TYR A 16 -5.15 3.47 -7.57
N LEU A 17 -4.70 2.73 -6.59
CA LEU A 17 -4.42 1.31 -6.69
C LEU A 17 -5.53 0.55 -5.99
N HIS A 18 -6.23 -0.32 -6.71
CA HIS A 18 -7.19 -1.25 -6.16
C HIS A 18 -6.63 -2.66 -6.30
N THR A 19 -6.83 -3.49 -5.30
CA THR A 19 -6.42 -4.90 -5.31
C THR A 19 -7.62 -5.80 -5.14
N GLY A 20 -7.56 -7.00 -5.72
CA GLY A 20 -8.50 -8.06 -5.49
C GLY A 20 -7.77 -9.31 -4.99
N GLU A 21 -8.24 -9.88 -3.88
CA GLU A 21 -7.62 -11.00 -3.18
C GLU A 21 -8.47 -12.27 -3.34
N TYR A 22 -7.82 -13.41 -3.37
CA TYR A 22 -8.46 -14.71 -3.17
C TYR A 22 -8.83 -14.91 -1.69
N GLU A 23 -9.57 -15.96 -1.38
CA GLU A 23 -9.98 -16.30 0.00
C GLU A 23 -8.78 -16.55 0.93
N ASP A 24 -7.68 -17.05 0.37
CA ASP A 24 -6.41 -17.28 1.09
C ASP A 24 -5.58 -16.01 1.33
N GLY A 25 -6.07 -14.84 0.90
CA GLY A 25 -5.40 -13.56 1.04
C GLY A 25 -4.34 -13.26 -0.01
N LYS A 26 -4.14 -14.16 -0.99
CA LYS A 26 -3.23 -13.88 -2.11
C LYS A 26 -3.85 -12.88 -3.07
N ILE A 27 -3.02 -11.98 -3.57
CA ILE A 27 -3.43 -11.05 -4.61
C ILE A 27 -3.70 -11.79 -5.92
N GLY A 28 -4.84 -11.51 -6.55
CA GLY A 28 -5.22 -12.10 -7.83
C GLY A 28 -5.43 -11.07 -8.93
N GLU A 29 -5.65 -9.82 -8.57
CA GLU A 29 -5.86 -8.76 -9.55
C GLU A 29 -5.51 -7.38 -8.98
N ILE A 30 -5.14 -6.48 -9.88
CA ILE A 30 -4.94 -5.07 -9.59
C ILE A 30 -5.68 -4.21 -10.61
N PHE A 31 -6.07 -3.02 -10.19
CA PHE A 31 -6.59 -1.94 -11.03
C PHE A 31 -5.84 -0.67 -10.71
N ILE A 32 -5.47 0.08 -11.74
CA ILE A 32 -4.71 1.31 -11.60
C ILE A 32 -5.49 2.41 -12.31
N ASP A 33 -5.87 3.44 -11.58
CA ASP A 33 -6.42 4.67 -12.15
C ASP A 33 -5.50 5.85 -11.81
N THR A 34 -5.32 6.73 -12.78
CA THR A 34 -4.44 7.91 -12.67
C THR A 34 -5.22 9.16 -13.04
N SER A 35 -4.88 10.28 -12.40
CA SER A 35 -5.41 11.60 -12.77
C SER A 35 -4.34 12.42 -13.46
N LYS A 36 -4.78 13.40 -14.26
CA LYS A 36 -3.95 14.30 -15.08
C LYS A 36 -3.25 13.65 -16.29
N GLU A 37 -3.45 12.35 -16.50
CA GLU A 37 -2.91 11.66 -17.66
C GLU A 37 -3.87 11.79 -18.85
N GLY A 38 -3.31 11.79 -20.05
CA GLY A 38 -4.10 11.71 -21.28
C GLY A 38 -4.77 10.33 -21.45
N GLU A 39 -5.78 10.26 -22.30
CA GLU A 39 -6.57 9.03 -22.55
C GLU A 39 -5.69 7.83 -22.93
N LEU A 40 -4.63 8.06 -23.73
CA LEU A 40 -3.70 7.01 -24.13
C LEU A 40 -2.96 6.41 -22.93
N VAL A 41 -2.45 7.26 -22.03
CA VAL A 41 -1.73 6.80 -20.84
C VAL A 41 -2.67 6.04 -19.89
N LYS A 42 -3.87 6.53 -19.68
CA LYS A 42 -4.91 5.81 -18.91
C LYS A 42 -5.21 4.44 -19.51
N ALA A 43 -5.40 4.37 -20.83
CA ALA A 43 -5.66 3.11 -21.51
C ALA A 43 -4.47 2.14 -21.36
N LEU A 44 -3.23 2.62 -21.50
CA LEU A 44 -2.03 1.80 -21.29
C LEU A 44 -1.92 1.29 -19.86
N MET A 45 -2.16 2.14 -18.85
CA MET A 45 -2.13 1.74 -17.44
C MET A 45 -3.20 0.69 -17.11
N ASN A 46 -4.40 0.85 -17.67
CA ASN A 46 -5.47 -0.14 -17.51
C ASN A 46 -5.09 -1.49 -18.14
N ASN A 47 -4.57 -1.48 -19.36
CA ASN A 47 -4.12 -2.71 -20.03
C ASN A 47 -2.91 -3.34 -19.33
N PHE A 48 -2.00 -2.54 -18.80
CA PHE A 48 -0.89 -3.01 -17.97
C PHE A 48 -1.43 -3.70 -16.71
N ALA A 49 -2.39 -3.11 -16.00
CA ALA A 49 -3.00 -3.72 -14.82
C ALA A 49 -3.68 -5.05 -15.17
N ILE A 50 -4.34 -5.16 -16.32
CA ILE A 50 -4.92 -6.41 -16.82
C ILE A 50 -3.82 -7.45 -17.05
N ALA A 51 -2.70 -7.08 -17.70
CA ALA A 51 -1.59 -8.00 -17.95
C ALA A 51 -0.98 -8.54 -16.66
N ILE A 52 -0.76 -7.69 -15.65
CA ILE A 52 -0.29 -8.10 -14.32
C ILE A 52 -1.30 -9.04 -13.65
N SER A 53 -2.59 -8.69 -13.67
CA SER A 53 -3.65 -9.50 -13.10
C SER A 53 -3.72 -10.89 -13.73
N LEU A 54 -3.61 -10.98 -15.05
CA LEU A 54 -3.54 -12.26 -15.76
C LEU A 54 -2.31 -13.06 -15.33
N GLY A 55 -1.13 -12.43 -15.24
CA GLY A 55 0.08 -13.09 -14.76
C GLY A 55 -0.09 -13.67 -13.37
N LEU A 56 -0.64 -12.88 -12.42
CA LEU A 56 -0.93 -13.35 -11.06
C LEU A 56 -1.90 -14.55 -11.04
N GLN A 57 -2.95 -14.50 -11.84
CA GLN A 57 -3.95 -15.58 -11.95
C GLN A 57 -3.38 -16.85 -12.58
N TYR A 58 -2.42 -16.73 -13.49
CA TYR A 58 -1.70 -17.86 -14.09
C TYR A 58 -0.49 -18.33 -13.28
N GLY A 59 -0.30 -17.78 -12.07
CA GLY A 59 0.68 -18.30 -11.11
C GLY A 59 2.06 -17.64 -11.18
N VAL A 60 2.20 -16.52 -11.90
CA VAL A 60 3.44 -15.72 -11.79
C VAL A 60 3.50 -15.14 -10.38
N PRO A 61 4.58 -15.39 -9.61
CA PRO A 61 4.73 -14.82 -8.28
C PRO A 61 4.78 -13.30 -8.30
N LEU A 62 4.20 -12.64 -7.30
CA LEU A 62 4.26 -11.18 -7.19
C LEU A 62 5.69 -10.65 -7.11
N ASP A 63 6.62 -11.42 -6.52
CA ASP A 63 8.05 -11.08 -6.45
C ASP A 63 8.68 -10.82 -7.82
N GLU A 64 8.28 -11.55 -8.86
CA GLU A 64 8.80 -11.35 -10.21
C GLU A 64 8.43 -9.97 -10.74
N PHE A 65 7.20 -9.53 -10.50
CA PHE A 65 6.76 -8.19 -10.88
C PHE A 65 7.44 -7.12 -10.03
N VAL A 66 7.59 -7.35 -8.73
CA VAL A 66 8.30 -6.43 -7.83
C VAL A 66 9.74 -6.24 -8.29
N ASN A 67 10.46 -7.32 -8.58
CA ASN A 67 11.84 -7.26 -9.06
C ASN A 67 11.98 -6.58 -10.43
N ALA A 68 10.96 -6.70 -11.28
CA ALA A 68 10.97 -6.07 -12.59
C ALA A 68 10.69 -4.57 -12.55
N TYR A 69 9.84 -4.10 -11.64
CA TYR A 69 9.29 -2.75 -11.72
C TYR A 69 9.70 -1.81 -10.59
N VAL A 70 10.16 -2.31 -9.45
CA VAL A 70 10.77 -1.47 -8.41
C VAL A 70 12.03 -0.83 -8.98
N ASP A 71 12.27 0.43 -8.62
CA ASP A 71 13.37 1.27 -9.10
C ASP A 71 13.32 1.62 -10.60
N THR A 72 12.23 1.35 -11.30
CA THR A 72 12.04 1.90 -12.65
C THR A 72 11.94 3.43 -12.60
N LYS A 73 12.59 4.11 -13.53
CA LYS A 73 12.76 5.57 -13.54
C LYS A 73 12.09 6.20 -14.75
N PHE A 74 11.03 6.93 -14.51
CA PHE A 74 10.37 7.80 -15.50
C PHE A 74 9.44 8.79 -14.78
N GLU A 75 9.11 9.89 -15.44
CA GLU A 75 8.16 10.87 -14.90
C GLU A 75 6.70 10.41 -15.09
N PRO A 76 5.81 10.72 -14.10
CA PRO A 76 6.07 11.51 -12.91
C PRO A 76 6.82 10.74 -11.82
N SER A 77 7.74 11.43 -11.15
CA SER A 77 8.55 10.94 -10.04
C SER A 77 8.58 11.95 -8.89
N GLY A 78 9.13 11.57 -7.75
CA GLY A 78 9.35 12.48 -6.62
C GLY A 78 8.61 12.09 -5.35
N LYS A 79 8.19 13.09 -4.57
CA LYS A 79 7.53 12.85 -3.28
C LYS A 79 6.20 12.13 -3.45
N VAL A 80 5.95 11.20 -2.54
CA VAL A 80 4.68 10.47 -2.43
C VAL A 80 3.87 11.05 -1.28
N PHE A 81 2.60 11.36 -1.53
CA PHE A 81 1.64 11.81 -0.52
C PHE A 81 0.49 10.79 -0.42
N GLY A 82 -0.07 10.67 0.78
CA GLY A 82 -1.17 9.73 1.04
C GLY A 82 -0.70 8.28 1.28
N ASN A 83 0.60 8.10 1.53
CA ASN A 83 1.19 6.83 1.95
C ASN A 83 2.14 7.09 3.13
N ASP A 84 1.99 6.31 4.19
CA ASP A 84 2.76 6.43 5.43
C ASP A 84 4.10 5.68 5.39
N ARG A 85 4.25 4.76 4.43
CA ARG A 85 5.41 3.87 4.32
C ARG A 85 6.37 4.25 3.18
N ILE A 86 5.84 4.85 2.12
CA ILE A 86 6.59 5.23 0.93
C ILE A 86 6.55 6.75 0.81
N LEU A 87 7.70 7.40 0.99
CA LEU A 87 7.82 8.86 1.00
C LEU A 87 8.22 9.45 -0.35
N SER A 88 8.82 8.63 -1.20
CA SER A 88 9.24 9.02 -2.56
C SER A 88 9.23 7.83 -3.49
N ALA A 89 9.10 8.08 -4.78
CA ALA A 89 9.17 7.07 -5.82
C ALA A 89 9.83 7.61 -7.08
N THR A 90 10.52 6.74 -7.81
CA THR A 90 11.21 7.08 -9.05
C THR A 90 10.30 7.00 -10.27
N SER A 91 9.10 6.46 -10.09
CA SER A 91 8.02 6.43 -11.06
C SER A 91 6.72 5.98 -10.40
N ILE A 92 5.60 6.08 -11.11
CA ILE A 92 4.33 5.50 -10.67
C ILE A 92 4.44 3.97 -10.51
N LEU A 93 5.15 3.28 -11.38
CA LEU A 93 5.35 1.83 -11.28
C LEU A 93 6.20 1.46 -10.06
N ASP A 94 7.29 2.17 -9.81
CA ASP A 94 8.09 1.99 -8.60
C ASP A 94 7.23 2.12 -7.34
N TYR A 95 6.37 3.15 -7.28
CA TYR A 95 5.44 3.33 -6.18
C TYR A 95 4.48 2.14 -6.02
N ILE A 96 3.80 1.75 -7.10
CA ILE A 96 2.80 0.68 -7.07
C ILE A 96 3.40 -0.65 -6.59
N PHE A 97 4.56 -1.03 -7.14
CA PHE A 97 5.17 -2.32 -6.80
C PHE A 97 5.85 -2.32 -5.44
N ARG A 98 6.37 -1.19 -4.93
CA ARG A 98 6.74 -1.04 -3.51
C ARG A 98 5.54 -1.25 -2.60
N GLU A 99 4.42 -0.60 -2.93
CA GLU A 99 3.19 -0.70 -2.18
C GLU A 99 2.67 -2.14 -2.12
N LEU A 100 2.65 -2.84 -3.23
CA LEU A 100 2.26 -4.25 -3.30
C LEU A 100 3.22 -5.17 -2.55
N ALA A 101 4.54 -4.93 -2.65
CA ALA A 101 5.55 -5.71 -1.96
C ALA A 101 5.43 -5.58 -0.43
N ILE A 102 5.25 -4.37 0.07
CA ILE A 102 5.04 -4.13 1.50
C ILE A 102 3.75 -4.80 1.98
N SER A 103 2.68 -4.73 1.17
CA SER A 103 1.35 -5.23 1.54
C SER A 103 1.21 -6.72 1.56
N TYR A 104 1.77 -7.38 0.57
CA TYR A 104 1.52 -8.79 0.29
C TYR A 104 2.73 -9.68 0.53
N LEU A 105 3.95 -9.12 0.50
CA LEU A 105 5.20 -9.86 0.66
C LEU A 105 5.95 -9.52 1.95
N ASN A 106 5.43 -8.59 2.76
CA ASN A 106 6.08 -8.08 3.97
C ASN A 106 7.52 -7.56 3.71
N ARG A 107 7.76 -7.00 2.52
CA ARG A 107 9.04 -6.43 2.12
C ARG A 107 9.24 -5.06 2.76
N GLU A 108 9.56 -5.07 4.05
CA GLU A 108 9.84 -3.86 4.84
C GLU A 108 11.10 -3.11 4.36
N ASP A 109 12.00 -3.80 3.71
CA ASP A 109 13.19 -3.25 3.07
C ASP A 109 12.87 -2.24 1.94
N LEU A 110 11.68 -2.33 1.36
CA LEU A 110 11.21 -1.40 0.32
C LEU A 110 10.43 -0.20 0.87
N ALA A 111 10.17 -0.16 2.16
CA ALA A 111 9.57 0.96 2.85
C ALA A 111 10.64 1.99 3.27
N HIS A 112 10.25 3.27 3.33
CA HIS A 112 11.11 4.34 3.81
C HIS A 112 10.97 4.58 5.32
N THR A 113 9.85 4.13 5.89
CA THR A 113 9.55 4.26 7.32
C THR A 113 9.19 2.89 7.89
N PRO A 114 9.61 2.58 9.15
CA PRO A 114 9.24 1.32 9.80
C PRO A 114 7.72 1.23 10.01
N SER A 115 7.19 0.01 10.08
CA SER A 115 5.79 -0.18 10.47
C SER A 115 5.60 0.18 11.93
N ILE A 116 4.61 1.01 12.25
CA ILE A 116 4.17 1.30 13.61
C ILE A 116 3.26 0.18 14.14
N VAL A 117 3.53 -1.06 13.79
CA VAL A 117 2.82 -2.22 14.35
C VAL A 117 3.53 -2.62 15.62
N GLY A 118 2.83 -2.50 16.74
CA GLY A 118 3.28 -2.66 18.09
C GLY A 118 4.32 -3.76 18.32
N GLU A 119 5.44 -3.35 18.86
CA GLU A 119 6.34 -4.21 19.58
C GLU A 119 5.67 -4.66 20.86
N GLU A 120 5.16 -5.89 20.89
CA GLU A 120 5.12 -6.63 22.15
C GLU A 120 6.54 -7.11 22.43
N LYS A 121 7.12 -6.45 23.42
CA LYS A 121 8.28 -6.77 24.25
C LYS A 121 9.08 -8.02 23.94
N SER A 122 10.35 -7.82 23.64
CA SER A 122 11.43 -8.61 24.23
C SER A 122 12.70 -7.77 24.40
N ASP A 123 12.99 -7.50 25.65
CA ASP A 123 14.23 -7.33 26.38
C ASP A 123 15.42 -6.51 25.82
N GLU A 124 15.61 -5.40 26.58
CA GLU A 124 16.85 -4.82 27.10
C GLU A 124 18.18 -4.99 26.33
N SER A 125 18.64 -3.88 25.78
CA SER A 125 19.98 -3.37 26.15
C SER A 125 20.16 -1.90 25.76
N ASN A 126 20.61 -1.14 26.73
CA ASN A 126 20.97 0.24 26.82
C ASN A 126 21.64 0.87 25.57
N ASN A 127 21.12 2.03 25.13
CA ASN A 127 21.96 3.22 24.97
C ASN A 127 21.10 4.49 25.07
N GLU A 128 21.37 5.25 26.11
CA GLU A 128 20.91 6.60 26.30
C GLU A 128 21.62 7.50 25.28
N GLU A 129 20.83 8.16 24.40
CA GLU A 129 21.10 9.50 23.92
C GLU A 129 19.91 10.00 23.06
N SER A 130 19.47 11.23 23.41
CA SER A 130 18.49 12.11 22.73
C SER A 130 17.01 11.75 22.80
N SER A 131 16.40 11.91 23.96
CA SER A 131 14.96 11.75 24.20
C SER A 131 14.08 12.92 23.69
N GLU A 132 14.64 14.04 23.29
CA GLU A 132 13.86 15.21 22.84
C GLU A 132 13.52 15.18 21.35
N ASP A 133 14.43 14.71 20.49
CA ASP A 133 14.18 14.60 19.05
C ASP A 133 13.19 13.48 18.71
N GLN A 134 13.23 12.38 19.44
CA GLN A 134 12.27 11.28 19.25
C GLN A 134 10.84 11.67 19.65
N SER A 135 10.69 12.52 20.70
CA SER A 135 9.36 12.96 21.13
C SER A 135 8.74 13.98 20.16
N GLN A 136 9.55 14.82 19.51
CA GLN A 136 9.08 15.73 18.47
C GLN A 136 8.75 14.99 17.17
N PHE A 137 9.57 14.01 16.81
CA PHE A 137 9.30 13.15 15.65
C PHE A 137 8.02 12.33 15.84
N LEU A 138 7.80 11.73 17.01
CA LEU A 138 6.58 11.00 17.34
C LEU A 138 5.32 11.88 17.37
N LYS A 139 5.45 13.15 17.81
CA LYS A 139 4.35 14.12 17.74
C LYS A 139 4.04 14.52 16.29
N LEU A 140 5.07 14.74 15.47
CA LEU A 140 4.90 15.04 14.05
C LEU A 140 4.27 13.88 13.29
N VAL A 141 4.71 12.64 13.56
CA VAL A 141 4.14 11.42 12.97
C VAL A 141 2.69 11.24 13.42
N LYS A 142 2.36 11.46 14.70
CA LYS A 142 0.98 11.41 15.20
C LYS A 142 0.06 12.45 14.54
N ASP A 143 0.56 13.65 14.28
CA ASP A 143 -0.22 14.72 13.67
C ASP A 143 -0.46 14.46 12.16
N ILE A 144 0.51 13.86 11.48
CA ILE A 144 0.41 13.43 10.09
C ILE A 144 -0.55 12.23 9.96
N THR A 145 -0.49 11.26 10.90
CA THR A 145 -1.36 10.08 10.88
C THR A 145 -2.79 10.38 11.30
N SER A 146 -3.03 11.44 12.09
CA SER A 146 -4.40 11.85 12.47
C SER A 146 -5.16 12.51 11.32
N LYS A 147 -4.46 13.02 10.29
CA LYS A 147 -5.03 13.67 9.10
C LYS A 147 -4.94 12.81 7.83
N GLY A 148 -4.27 11.67 7.89
CA GLY A 148 -4.07 10.74 6.79
C GLY A 148 -4.67 9.36 7.08
N PHE A 149 -5.01 8.67 6.01
CA PHE A 149 -5.55 7.33 6.05
C PHE A 149 -4.46 6.34 6.49
N VAL A 150 -4.51 5.83 7.73
CA VAL A 150 -3.53 4.88 8.26
C VAL A 150 -3.92 3.47 7.83
N ARG A 151 -3.10 2.87 7.01
CA ARG A 151 -3.30 1.56 6.40
C ARG A 151 -3.40 0.40 7.39
N SER A 152 -2.67 0.45 8.51
CA SER A 152 -2.73 -0.57 9.56
C SER A 152 -4.14 -0.71 10.17
N ASP A 153 -4.86 0.40 10.31
CA ASP A 153 -6.23 0.39 10.82
C ASP A 153 -7.24 -0.18 9.82
N TYR A 154 -6.94 -0.03 8.53
CA TYR A 154 -7.80 -0.57 7.47
C TYR A 154 -7.74 -2.09 7.40
N LYS A 155 -6.56 -2.68 7.52
CA LYS A 155 -6.40 -4.15 7.57
C LYS A 155 -7.09 -4.76 8.79
N ARG A 156 -7.02 -4.11 9.96
CA ARG A 156 -7.70 -4.57 11.17
C ARG A 156 -9.22 -4.46 11.08
N LYS A 157 -9.75 -3.38 10.47
CA LYS A 157 -11.20 -3.21 10.28
C LYS A 157 -11.80 -4.17 9.24
N LEU A 158 -11.04 -4.57 8.23
CA LEU A 158 -11.48 -5.54 7.22
C LEU A 158 -11.50 -6.98 7.76
N VAL A 159 -10.65 -7.31 8.73
CA VAL A 159 -10.63 -8.65 9.36
C VAL A 159 -11.82 -8.85 10.30
N ASP A 160 -12.38 -7.78 10.85
CA ASP A 160 -13.45 -7.83 11.85
C ASP A 160 -14.88 -7.90 11.27
N LEU A 161 -15.01 -7.94 9.95
CA LEU A 161 -16.30 -8.11 9.28
C LEU A 161 -16.82 -9.57 9.30
N SER A 162 -16.02 -10.51 9.80
CA SER A 162 -16.43 -11.91 9.93
C SER A 162 -17.50 -12.16 11.00
N ASP A 163 -17.71 -11.21 11.92
CA ASP A 163 -18.69 -11.30 13.00
C ASP A 163 -20.04 -10.63 12.70
N ILE A 164 -20.21 -10.03 11.52
CA ILE A 164 -21.51 -9.51 11.11
C ILE A 164 -22.39 -10.65 10.61
N ARG A 165 -23.08 -11.32 11.51
CA ARG A 165 -24.24 -12.15 11.18
C ARG A 165 -25.38 -11.23 10.77
N ILE A 166 -25.63 -11.12 9.47
CA ILE A 166 -26.83 -10.49 8.97
C ILE A 166 -27.99 -11.48 9.25
N ASP A 167 -28.74 -11.21 10.29
CA ASP A 167 -29.94 -11.96 10.63
C ASP A 167 -31.08 -11.53 9.67
N LEU A 168 -31.18 -12.21 8.53
CA LEU A 168 -32.28 -12.03 7.60
C LEU A 168 -33.54 -12.73 8.14
N LYS A 169 -34.08 -12.28 9.27
CA LYS A 169 -35.44 -12.62 9.65
C LYS A 169 -36.42 -11.79 8.86
N GLY A 170 -36.91 -12.39 7.77
CA GLY A 170 -38.05 -11.86 7.04
C GLY A 170 -39.25 -11.69 7.97
N LYS A 171 -39.82 -10.51 8.02
CA LYS A 171 -41.18 -10.31 8.50
C LYS A 171 -42.15 -10.78 7.42
N LYS A 172 -42.96 -11.77 7.81
CA LYS A 172 -44.25 -12.08 7.14
C LYS A 172 -45.24 -10.94 7.37
#